data_9de40b7b291cf85ff946f29e3dbc86dd
#
_entry.id   9de40b7b291cf85ff946f29e3dbc86dd
#
_cell.length_a   1.000
_cell.length_b   1.000
_cell.length_c   1.000
_cell.angle_alpha   90.00
_cell.angle_beta   90.00
_cell.angle_gamma   90.00
#
_symmetry.space_group_name_H-M   'P 1'
#
loop_
_entity.id
_entity.type
_entity.pdbx_description
1 polymer ?
#
loop_
_entity_poly.entity_id
_entity_poly.type
_entity_poly.pdbx_seq_one_letter_code
_entity_poly.pdbx_strand_id
1 'polypeptide(L)'
;HELTMKAKEFAGGDLKQRADVFSDDEIGQLAENFNYMASELNKTVSETFRENNKLEAILHNMTDGVISFDKSGNISHANTVATEMLEVDDLDFDIDGFIERTGIELEDGSNDVLNHISQSQYTFPVGNKFINASFSPYFNETEEIEGIVVVLQDITKQKKLDDMRKEFVANVSHEMRTPLTTIKSYTETLMYGALEEKDVAMDFLNIINTETDRMSFLVRDLLQLSRFDNRQVQFSYKKVFINEFI
;
A
#
# COMPACT_ATOMS: atom_id res chain seq x y z
N HIS A 1 6.79 -52.64 -30.31
CA HIS A 1 7.44 -52.80 -28.98
C HIS A 1 8.15 -51.51 -28.55
N GLU A 2 8.89 -50.88 -29.43
CA GLU A 2 9.67 -49.66 -29.18
C GLU A 2 8.72 -48.45 -28.84
N LEU A 3 7.69 -48.21 -29.67
CA LEU A 3 6.70 -47.18 -29.43
C LEU A 3 6.01 -47.30 -28.04
N THR A 4 5.70 -48.56 -27.63
CA THR A 4 5.13 -48.85 -26.32
C THR A 4 6.10 -48.50 -25.18
N MET A 5 7.40 -48.75 -25.38
CA MET A 5 8.44 -48.42 -24.39
C MET A 5 8.61 -46.90 -24.28
N LYS A 6 8.72 -46.20 -25.41
CA LYS A 6 8.78 -44.74 -25.46
C LYS A 6 7.56 -44.06 -24.84
N ALA A 7 6.37 -44.58 -25.12
CA ALA A 7 5.13 -44.06 -24.50
C ALA A 7 5.11 -44.26 -22.98
N LYS A 8 5.71 -45.35 -22.48
CA LYS A 8 5.81 -45.63 -21.05
C LYS A 8 6.82 -44.73 -20.34
N GLU A 9 7.98 -44.48 -20.98
CA GLU A 9 8.97 -43.51 -20.49
C GLU A 9 8.41 -42.09 -20.47
N PHE A 10 7.67 -41.68 -21.52
CA PHE A 10 6.98 -40.41 -21.58
C PHE A 10 5.94 -40.27 -20.49
N ALA A 11 5.10 -41.29 -20.25
CA ALA A 11 4.13 -41.32 -19.16
C ALA A 11 4.78 -41.28 -17.75
N GLY A 12 6.05 -41.74 -17.67
CA GLY A 12 6.87 -41.66 -16.46
C GLY A 12 7.49 -40.30 -16.21
N GLY A 13 7.20 -39.30 -17.06
CA GLY A 13 7.63 -37.89 -16.89
C GLY A 13 8.75 -37.44 -17.81
N ASP A 14 9.36 -38.34 -18.63
CA ASP A 14 10.36 -37.92 -19.62
C ASP A 14 9.67 -37.41 -20.90
N LEU A 15 9.24 -36.16 -20.86
CA LEU A 15 8.50 -35.48 -21.95
C LEU A 15 9.36 -35.22 -23.19
N LYS A 16 10.66 -35.53 -23.15
CA LYS A 16 11.58 -35.38 -24.30
C LYS A 16 11.61 -36.59 -25.20
N GLN A 17 11.06 -37.73 -24.78
CA GLN A 17 11.03 -38.96 -25.58
C GLN A 17 10.30 -38.75 -26.89
N ARG A 18 10.82 -39.35 -27.96
CA ARG A 18 10.24 -39.41 -29.30
C ARG A 18 10.33 -40.81 -29.84
N ALA A 19 9.32 -41.19 -30.60
CA ALA A 19 9.32 -42.45 -31.32
C ALA A 19 9.94 -42.29 -32.71
N ASP A 20 10.74 -43.26 -33.13
CA ASP A 20 11.25 -43.26 -34.48
C ASP A 20 10.17 -43.67 -35.48
N VAL A 21 10.08 -42.93 -36.60
CA VAL A 21 9.10 -43.19 -37.68
C VAL A 21 9.81 -44.03 -38.73
N PHE A 22 9.54 -45.34 -38.76
CA PHE A 22 10.25 -46.30 -39.63
C PHE A 22 9.45 -46.72 -40.87
N SER A 23 8.13 -46.41 -40.94
CA SER A 23 7.26 -46.84 -42.04
C SER A 23 6.19 -45.79 -42.32
N ASP A 24 5.66 -45.82 -43.55
CA ASP A 24 4.55 -44.95 -43.99
C ASP A 24 3.17 -45.65 -43.79
N ASP A 25 3.11 -46.70 -42.97
CA ASP A 25 1.91 -47.45 -42.64
C ASP A 25 1.22 -46.90 -41.37
N GLU A 26 0.19 -47.61 -40.86
CA GLU A 26 -0.53 -47.24 -39.67
C GLU A 26 0.34 -47.11 -38.43
N ILE A 27 1.46 -47.83 -38.38
CA ILE A 27 2.43 -47.76 -37.27
C ILE A 27 3.26 -46.48 -37.37
N GLY A 28 3.66 -46.08 -38.58
CA GLY A 28 4.33 -44.80 -38.81
C GLY A 28 3.44 -43.60 -38.45
N GLN A 29 2.18 -43.63 -38.87
CA GLN A 29 1.21 -42.61 -38.51
C GLN A 29 0.99 -42.54 -36.99
N LEU A 30 0.96 -43.67 -36.29
CA LEU A 30 0.85 -43.73 -34.84
C LEU A 30 2.08 -43.10 -34.15
N ALA A 31 3.27 -43.36 -34.66
CA ALA A 31 4.50 -42.75 -34.16
C ALA A 31 4.53 -41.24 -34.38
N GLU A 32 4.06 -40.73 -35.53
CA GLU A 32 3.93 -39.29 -35.79
C GLU A 32 2.93 -38.63 -34.86
N ASN A 33 1.76 -39.23 -34.69
CA ASN A 33 0.72 -38.69 -33.77
C ASN A 33 1.20 -38.70 -32.32
N PHE A 34 1.93 -39.74 -31.89
CA PHE A 34 2.58 -39.75 -30.58
C PHE A 34 3.59 -38.61 -30.44
N ASN A 35 4.47 -38.40 -31.42
CA ASN A 35 5.46 -37.35 -31.41
C ASN A 35 4.81 -35.95 -31.38
N TYR A 36 3.73 -35.75 -32.13
CA TYR A 36 2.96 -34.52 -32.11
C TYR A 36 2.36 -34.25 -30.72
N MET A 37 1.67 -35.24 -30.15
CA MET A 37 1.09 -35.15 -28.81
C MET A 37 2.16 -34.89 -27.73
N ALA A 38 3.31 -35.60 -27.82
CA ALA A 38 4.44 -35.41 -26.93
C ALA A 38 5.03 -33.99 -27.04
N SER A 39 5.07 -33.44 -28.25
CA SER A 39 5.52 -32.07 -28.50
C SER A 39 4.61 -31.02 -27.87
N GLU A 40 3.28 -31.17 -28.10
CA GLU A 40 2.29 -30.25 -27.56
C GLU A 40 2.24 -30.29 -26.02
N LEU A 41 2.29 -31.48 -25.43
CA LEU A 41 2.30 -31.61 -23.97
C LEU A 41 3.59 -31.02 -23.37
N ASN A 42 4.77 -31.30 -23.94
CA ASN A 42 6.04 -30.72 -23.49
C ASN A 42 6.02 -29.17 -23.59
N LYS A 43 5.45 -28.63 -24.66
CA LYS A 43 5.28 -27.19 -24.83
C LYS A 43 4.37 -26.60 -23.75
N THR A 44 3.20 -27.17 -23.51
CA THR A 44 2.25 -26.72 -22.48
C THR A 44 2.87 -26.75 -21.09
N VAL A 45 3.55 -27.86 -20.73
CA VAL A 45 4.23 -27.98 -19.42
C VAL A 45 5.33 -26.93 -19.28
N SER A 46 6.12 -26.72 -20.35
CA SER A 46 7.21 -25.72 -20.35
C SER A 46 6.67 -24.29 -20.26
N GLU A 47 5.55 -23.99 -20.89
CA GLU A 47 4.86 -22.70 -20.79
C GLU A 47 4.32 -22.48 -19.38
N THR A 48 3.62 -23.47 -18.81
CA THR A 48 3.11 -23.39 -17.42
C THR A 48 4.27 -23.20 -16.42
N PHE A 49 5.36 -23.93 -16.56
CA PHE A 49 6.55 -23.76 -15.70
C PHE A 49 7.16 -22.37 -15.82
N ARG A 50 7.22 -21.82 -17.05
CA ARG A 50 7.74 -20.47 -17.29
C ARG A 50 6.84 -19.41 -16.67
N GLU A 51 5.52 -19.55 -16.79
CA GLU A 51 4.56 -18.62 -16.18
C GLU A 51 4.63 -18.69 -14.65
N ASN A 52 4.71 -19.88 -14.06
CA ASN A 52 4.90 -20.02 -12.62
C ASN A 52 6.18 -19.36 -12.12
N ASN A 53 7.33 -19.62 -12.78
CA ASN A 53 8.59 -18.98 -12.42
C ASN A 53 8.53 -17.44 -12.55
N LYS A 54 7.79 -16.95 -13.54
CA LYS A 54 7.59 -15.51 -13.70
C LYS A 54 6.75 -14.93 -12.55
N LEU A 55 5.68 -15.62 -12.15
CA LEU A 55 4.86 -15.21 -11.01
C LEU A 55 5.67 -15.24 -9.71
N GLU A 56 6.44 -16.27 -9.44
CA GLU A 56 7.34 -16.34 -8.29
C GLU A 56 8.35 -15.19 -8.29
N ALA A 57 8.97 -14.90 -9.44
CA ALA A 57 9.91 -13.78 -9.56
C ALA A 57 9.23 -12.42 -9.29
N ILE A 58 7.97 -12.22 -9.70
CA ILE A 58 7.21 -11.02 -9.40
C ILE A 58 6.95 -10.93 -7.90
N LEU A 59 6.42 -11.98 -7.28
CA LEU A 59 6.10 -12.02 -5.86
C LEU A 59 7.33 -11.79 -4.97
N HIS A 60 8.49 -12.32 -5.40
CA HIS A 60 9.75 -12.18 -4.66
C HIS A 60 10.36 -10.77 -4.74
N ASN A 61 10.09 -10.03 -5.82
CA ASN A 61 10.58 -8.66 -6.02
C ASN A 61 9.55 -7.58 -5.66
N MET A 62 8.36 -7.94 -5.19
CA MET A 62 7.39 -6.99 -4.68
C MET A 62 7.86 -6.40 -3.35
N THR A 63 7.55 -5.12 -3.15
CA THR A 63 7.75 -4.43 -1.86
C THR A 63 6.60 -4.65 -0.89
N ASP A 64 5.48 -5.19 -1.39
CA ASP A 64 4.28 -5.47 -0.62
C ASP A 64 4.28 -6.94 -0.17
N GLY A 65 3.78 -7.19 1.04
CA GLY A 65 3.55 -8.54 1.54
C GLY A 65 2.33 -9.16 0.86
N VAL A 66 2.41 -10.44 0.53
CA VAL A 66 1.28 -11.17 -0.05
C VAL A 66 1.10 -12.46 0.73
N ILE A 67 -0.14 -12.71 1.17
CA ILE A 67 -0.56 -13.96 1.82
C ILE A 67 -1.81 -14.45 1.10
N SER A 68 -1.85 -15.74 0.76
CA SER A 68 -3.02 -16.39 0.18
C SER A 68 -3.56 -17.44 1.14
N PHE A 69 -4.85 -17.39 1.40
CA PHE A 69 -5.58 -18.36 2.21
C PHE A 69 -6.51 -19.19 1.30
N ASP A 70 -6.55 -20.48 1.53
CA ASP A 70 -7.48 -21.39 0.85
C ASP A 70 -8.92 -21.25 1.42
N LYS A 71 -9.88 -21.97 0.85
CA LYS A 71 -11.27 -21.98 1.29
C LYS A 71 -11.49 -22.51 2.73
N SER A 72 -10.49 -23.17 3.29
CA SER A 72 -10.49 -23.66 4.68
C SER A 72 -9.85 -22.66 5.64
N GLY A 73 -9.38 -21.53 5.13
CA GLY A 73 -8.70 -20.49 5.90
C GLY A 73 -7.21 -20.76 6.14
N ASN A 74 -6.64 -21.84 5.61
CA ASN A 74 -5.22 -22.13 5.79
C ASN A 74 -4.37 -21.35 4.79
N ILE A 75 -3.14 -20.98 5.20
CA ILE A 75 -2.19 -20.31 4.31
C ILE A 75 -1.78 -21.29 3.20
N SER A 76 -2.06 -20.92 1.96
CA SER A 76 -1.64 -21.65 0.76
C SER A 76 -0.35 -21.09 0.17
N HIS A 77 -0.11 -19.78 0.30
CA HIS A 77 1.09 -19.11 -0.19
C HIS A 77 1.38 -17.84 0.60
N ALA A 78 2.67 -17.51 0.77
CA ALA A 78 3.09 -16.22 1.32
C ALA A 78 4.49 -15.86 0.80
N ASN A 79 4.74 -14.57 0.57
CA ASN A 79 6.08 -14.10 0.24
C ASN A 79 6.84 -13.69 1.52
N THR A 80 8.17 -13.59 1.42
CA THR A 80 9.05 -13.24 2.54
C THR A 80 8.76 -11.84 3.10
N VAL A 81 8.26 -10.92 2.26
CA VAL A 81 7.92 -9.56 2.68
C VAL A 81 6.75 -9.55 3.67
N ALA A 82 5.81 -10.50 3.52
CA ALA A 82 4.68 -10.63 4.45
C ALA A 82 5.16 -11.01 5.87
N THR A 83 6.10 -11.93 6.01
CA THR A 83 6.69 -12.29 7.31
C THR A 83 7.44 -11.14 7.95
N GLU A 84 8.22 -10.39 7.13
CA GLU A 84 8.95 -9.20 7.59
C GLU A 84 8.01 -8.05 8.00
N MET A 85 6.89 -7.86 7.30
CA MET A 85 5.91 -6.83 7.64
C MET A 85 5.13 -7.15 8.90
N LEU A 86 4.79 -8.42 9.11
CA LEU A 86 4.07 -8.88 10.30
C LEU A 86 4.98 -9.12 11.51
N GLU A 87 6.31 -9.00 11.33
CA GLU A 87 7.33 -9.24 12.36
C GLU A 87 7.20 -10.65 12.99
N VAL A 88 6.99 -11.66 12.12
CA VAL A 88 6.86 -13.08 12.52
C VAL A 88 7.96 -13.92 11.89
N ASP A 89 8.47 -14.89 12.63
CA ASP A 89 9.50 -15.81 12.13
C ASP A 89 8.88 -16.89 11.22
N ASP A 90 7.61 -17.26 11.49
CA ASP A 90 6.86 -18.26 10.72
C ASP A 90 5.38 -17.87 10.67
N LEU A 91 4.70 -18.26 9.58
CA LEU A 91 3.29 -18.03 9.36
C LEU A 91 2.49 -19.28 9.77
N ASP A 92 2.57 -19.65 11.06
CA ASP A 92 1.83 -20.77 11.63
C ASP A 92 0.49 -20.29 12.21
N PHE A 93 -0.37 -19.72 11.35
CA PHE A 93 -1.72 -19.29 11.68
C PHE A 93 -2.64 -19.41 10.45
N ASP A 94 -3.93 -19.53 10.69
CA ASP A 94 -4.98 -19.45 9.71
C ASP A 94 -5.53 -18.02 9.56
N ILE A 95 -6.57 -17.83 8.76
CA ILE A 95 -7.19 -16.51 8.54
C ILE A 95 -7.76 -15.94 9.84
N ASP A 96 -8.31 -16.77 10.74
CA ASP A 96 -8.85 -16.32 12.00
C ASP A 96 -7.73 -15.86 12.93
N GLY A 97 -6.63 -16.58 12.98
CA GLY A 97 -5.41 -16.18 13.69
C GLY A 97 -4.78 -14.91 13.12
N PHE A 98 -4.86 -14.70 11.80
CA PHE A 98 -4.45 -13.45 11.17
C PHE A 98 -5.29 -12.26 11.65
N ILE A 99 -6.62 -12.42 11.69
CA ILE A 99 -7.57 -11.39 12.13
C ILE A 99 -7.35 -11.07 13.61
N GLU A 100 -7.24 -12.08 14.45
CA GLU A 100 -6.99 -11.91 15.89
C GLU A 100 -5.67 -11.16 16.14
N ARG A 101 -4.60 -11.55 15.45
CA ARG A 101 -3.28 -10.93 15.58
C ARG A 101 -3.23 -9.50 15.12
N THR A 102 -3.94 -9.17 14.05
CA THR A 102 -3.99 -7.81 13.48
C THR A 102 -5.01 -6.90 14.18
N GLY A 103 -5.91 -7.46 15.00
CA GLY A 103 -6.97 -6.73 15.69
C GLY A 103 -8.02 -6.16 14.73
N ILE A 104 -8.21 -6.77 13.57
CA ILE A 104 -9.24 -6.39 12.62
C ILE A 104 -10.60 -6.74 13.20
N GLU A 105 -11.45 -5.73 13.43
CA GLU A 105 -12.83 -5.93 13.85
C GLU A 105 -13.71 -6.16 12.61
N LEU A 106 -14.36 -7.31 12.54
CA LEU A 106 -15.35 -7.62 11.51
C LEU A 106 -16.71 -7.08 11.95
N GLU A 107 -17.37 -6.30 11.08
CA GLU A 107 -18.62 -5.57 11.42
C GLU A 107 -19.81 -6.50 11.75
N ASP A 108 -19.80 -7.74 11.32
CA ASP A 108 -20.82 -8.72 11.66
C ASP A 108 -20.17 -10.01 12.19
N GLY A 109 -20.54 -10.45 13.37
CA GLY A 109 -20.08 -11.71 13.99
C GLY A 109 -20.50 -12.98 13.21
N SER A 110 -20.40 -12.97 11.89
CA SER A 110 -20.71 -14.09 11.02
C SER A 110 -19.53 -15.05 10.99
N ASN A 111 -19.82 -16.34 11.12
CA ASN A 111 -18.84 -17.43 11.04
C ASN A 111 -18.23 -17.62 9.63
N ASP A 112 -18.58 -16.79 8.66
CA ASP A 112 -18.10 -16.85 7.27
C ASP A 112 -17.21 -15.64 6.94
N VAL A 113 -16.01 -15.68 7.53
CA VAL A 113 -14.98 -14.66 7.37
C VAL A 113 -14.65 -14.40 5.90
N LEU A 114 -14.61 -15.46 5.08
CA LEU A 114 -14.24 -15.39 3.67
C LEU A 114 -15.19 -14.53 2.83
N ASN A 115 -16.49 -14.58 3.12
CA ASN A 115 -17.49 -13.82 2.38
C ASN A 115 -17.60 -12.35 2.84
N HIS A 116 -17.26 -12.06 4.11
CA HIS A 116 -17.39 -10.70 4.68
C HIS A 116 -16.15 -9.82 4.45
N ILE A 117 -14.96 -10.42 4.42
CA ILE A 117 -13.71 -9.69 4.22
C ILE A 117 -13.45 -9.36 2.74
N SER A 118 -14.16 -10.04 1.81
CA SER A 118 -13.97 -9.84 0.38
C SER A 118 -14.14 -8.36 -0.01
N GLN A 119 -13.07 -7.74 -0.55
CA GLN A 119 -12.99 -6.35 -1.00
C GLN A 119 -12.89 -5.29 0.12
N SER A 120 -12.54 -5.68 1.33
CA SER A 120 -12.32 -4.76 2.44
C SER A 120 -10.84 -4.36 2.57
N GLN A 121 -10.61 -3.19 3.15
CA GLN A 121 -9.27 -2.70 3.50
C GLN A 121 -9.22 -2.36 4.97
N TYR A 122 -8.18 -2.81 5.64
CA TYR A 122 -7.98 -2.57 7.06
C TYR A 122 -6.57 -2.06 7.32
N THR A 123 -6.47 -1.05 8.19
CA THR A 123 -5.18 -0.50 8.61
C THR A 123 -4.94 -0.82 10.07
N PHE A 124 -3.82 -1.46 10.38
CA PHE A 124 -3.45 -1.82 11.75
C PHE A 124 -1.97 -1.55 12.02
N PRO A 125 -1.58 -1.32 13.28
CA PRO A 125 -0.20 -1.14 13.67
C PRO A 125 0.51 -2.48 13.86
N VAL A 126 1.77 -2.58 13.41
CA VAL A 126 2.68 -3.69 13.73
C VAL A 126 4.00 -3.06 14.17
N GLY A 127 4.36 -3.19 15.45
CA GLY A 127 5.51 -2.50 16.01
C GLY A 127 5.45 -0.99 15.75
N ASN A 128 6.40 -0.46 14.99
CA ASN A 128 6.45 0.96 14.62
C ASN A 128 5.92 1.25 13.20
N LYS A 129 5.30 0.26 12.56
CA LYS A 129 4.75 0.36 11.21
C LYS A 129 3.23 0.44 11.23
N PHE A 130 2.66 1.07 10.21
CA PHE A 130 1.23 0.98 9.88
C PHE A 130 1.10 0.16 8.61
N ILE A 131 0.42 -0.97 8.72
CA ILE A 131 0.19 -1.89 7.60
C ILE A 131 -1.26 -1.73 7.14
N ASN A 132 -1.44 -1.58 5.83
CA ASN A 132 -2.74 -1.65 5.18
C ASN A 132 -2.90 -3.04 4.56
N ALA A 133 -3.91 -3.80 4.98
CA ALA A 133 -4.28 -5.08 4.40
C ALA A 133 -5.46 -4.92 3.46
N SER A 134 -5.31 -5.35 2.21
CA SER A 134 -6.36 -5.38 1.20
C SER A 134 -6.70 -6.84 0.90
N PHE A 135 -7.96 -7.20 1.04
CA PHE A 135 -8.47 -8.56 0.83
C PHE A 135 -9.15 -8.67 -0.53
N SER A 136 -8.81 -9.70 -1.28
CA SER A 136 -9.38 -9.97 -2.60
C SER A 136 -9.66 -11.46 -2.76
N PRO A 137 -10.90 -11.87 -3.02
CA PRO A 137 -11.21 -13.27 -3.27
C PRO A 137 -10.66 -13.71 -4.62
N TYR A 138 -10.30 -15.00 -4.73
CA TYR A 138 -10.05 -15.64 -6.00
C TYR A 138 -11.00 -16.82 -6.19
N PHE A 139 -11.29 -17.15 -7.45
CA PHE A 139 -12.38 -18.03 -7.83
C PHE A 139 -11.86 -19.22 -8.61
N ASN A 140 -12.57 -20.36 -8.51
CA ASN A 140 -12.35 -21.53 -9.34
C ASN A 140 -13.05 -21.38 -10.71
N GLU A 141 -12.93 -22.42 -11.56
CA GLU A 141 -13.58 -22.47 -12.89
C GLU A 141 -15.13 -22.41 -12.84
N THR A 142 -15.73 -22.68 -11.67
CA THR A 142 -17.18 -22.65 -11.45
C THR A 142 -17.66 -21.34 -10.81
N GLU A 143 -16.78 -20.30 -10.75
CA GLU A 143 -17.07 -19.01 -10.14
C GLU A 143 -17.36 -19.07 -8.62
N GLU A 144 -16.96 -20.16 -7.94
CA GLU A 144 -17.03 -20.26 -6.49
C GLU A 144 -15.74 -19.73 -5.85
N ILE A 145 -15.84 -19.11 -4.68
CA ILE A 145 -14.67 -18.62 -3.94
C ILE A 145 -13.79 -19.83 -3.55
N GLU A 146 -12.56 -19.84 -4.05
CA GLU A 146 -11.54 -20.85 -3.73
C GLU A 146 -10.61 -20.42 -2.62
N GLY A 147 -10.55 -19.10 -2.37
CA GLY A 147 -9.76 -18.54 -1.30
C GLY A 147 -9.67 -17.01 -1.36
N ILE A 148 -8.80 -16.44 -0.53
CA ILE A 148 -8.56 -15.00 -0.44
C ILE A 148 -7.08 -14.71 -0.55
N VAL A 149 -6.72 -13.68 -1.30
CA VAL A 149 -5.40 -13.08 -1.31
C VAL A 149 -5.43 -11.81 -0.45
N VAL A 150 -4.49 -11.69 0.47
CA VAL A 150 -4.27 -10.50 1.30
C VAL A 150 -2.99 -9.84 0.85
N VAL A 151 -3.08 -8.56 0.45
CA VAL A 151 -1.93 -7.72 0.13
C VAL A 151 -1.68 -6.78 1.29
N LEU A 152 -0.46 -6.83 1.84
CA LEU A 152 0.01 -6.02 2.94
C LEU A 152 0.91 -4.91 2.40
N GLN A 153 0.57 -3.66 2.72
CA GLN A 153 1.35 -2.50 2.29
C GLN A 153 1.79 -1.67 3.49
N ASP A 154 3.08 -1.35 3.58
CA ASP A 154 3.58 -0.43 4.60
C ASP A 154 3.23 1.02 4.23
N ILE A 155 2.24 1.56 4.91
CA ILE A 155 1.76 2.95 4.74
C ILE A 155 2.30 3.90 5.83
N THR A 156 3.31 3.49 6.60
CA THR A 156 3.84 4.26 7.73
C THR A 156 4.26 5.67 7.33
N LYS A 157 4.96 5.79 6.21
CA LYS A 157 5.40 7.09 5.69
C LYS A 157 4.20 7.97 5.31
N GLN A 158 3.22 7.39 4.65
CA GLN A 158 2.01 8.10 4.22
C GLN A 158 1.19 8.55 5.43
N LYS A 159 1.00 7.67 6.40
CA LYS A 159 0.28 7.97 7.66
C LYS A 159 0.95 9.10 8.43
N LYS A 160 2.29 9.04 8.59
CA LYS A 160 3.06 10.11 9.26
C LYS A 160 2.93 11.46 8.54
N LEU A 161 2.93 11.47 7.21
CA LEU A 161 2.73 12.69 6.43
C LEU A 161 1.32 13.27 6.63
N ASP A 162 0.30 12.40 6.63
CA ASP A 162 -1.08 12.81 6.87
C ASP A 162 -1.27 13.36 8.29
N ASP A 163 -0.68 12.72 9.28
CA ASP A 163 -0.75 13.18 10.68
C ASP A 163 -0.03 14.51 10.86
N MET A 164 1.18 14.69 10.30
CA MET A 164 1.87 15.98 10.28
C MET A 164 1.05 17.07 9.59
N ARG A 165 0.37 16.74 8.49
CA ARG A 165 -0.52 17.69 7.79
C ARG A 165 -1.71 18.10 8.65
N LYS A 166 -2.34 17.15 9.36
CA LYS A 166 -3.45 17.43 10.28
C LYS A 166 -3.00 18.30 11.44
N GLU A 167 -1.86 17.97 12.04
CA GLU A 167 -1.24 18.74 13.12
C GLU A 167 -0.89 20.16 12.66
N PHE A 168 -0.30 20.31 11.48
CA PHE A 168 -0.01 21.62 10.89
C PHE A 168 -1.27 22.47 10.74
N VAL A 169 -2.36 21.92 10.17
CA VAL A 169 -3.63 22.66 10.01
C VAL A 169 -4.23 23.05 11.37
N ALA A 170 -4.17 22.15 12.35
CA ALA A 170 -4.64 22.43 13.70
C ALA A 170 -3.84 23.56 14.35
N ASN A 171 -2.51 23.52 14.28
CA ASN A 171 -1.61 24.53 14.84
C ASN A 171 -1.82 25.89 14.17
N VAL A 172 -1.91 25.96 12.84
CA VAL A 172 -2.20 27.18 12.11
C VAL A 172 -3.57 27.77 12.56
N SER A 173 -4.58 26.91 12.71
CA SER A 173 -5.92 27.36 13.15
C SER A 173 -5.89 27.96 14.57
N HIS A 174 -5.10 27.37 15.46
CA HIS A 174 -4.91 27.87 16.82
C HIS A 174 -4.15 29.21 16.82
N GLU A 175 -3.04 29.30 16.07
CA GLU A 175 -2.23 30.53 15.99
C GLU A 175 -2.99 31.70 15.33
N MET A 176 -3.95 31.43 14.45
CA MET A 176 -4.81 32.45 13.87
C MET A 176 -5.97 32.86 14.80
N ARG A 177 -6.51 31.95 15.61
CA ARG A 177 -7.66 32.21 16.46
C ARG A 177 -7.34 33.21 17.55
N THR A 178 -6.17 33.13 18.17
CA THR A 178 -5.76 34.00 19.28
C THR A 178 -5.74 35.48 18.88
N PRO A 179 -4.96 35.91 17.85
CA PRO A 179 -4.96 37.32 17.45
C PRO A 179 -6.33 37.79 16.97
N LEU A 180 -7.09 36.93 16.28
CA LEU A 180 -8.44 37.26 15.82
C LEU A 180 -9.41 37.56 16.99
N THR A 181 -9.33 36.74 18.07
CA THR A 181 -10.10 36.94 19.27
C THR A 181 -9.74 38.24 19.98
N THR A 182 -8.44 38.53 20.04
CA THR A 182 -7.92 39.79 20.61
C THR A 182 -8.42 41.01 19.84
N ILE A 183 -8.27 40.99 18.50
CA ILE A 183 -8.77 42.08 17.64
C ILE A 183 -10.26 42.28 17.85
N LYS A 184 -11.06 41.20 17.85
CA LYS A 184 -12.49 41.25 18.04
C LYS A 184 -12.86 41.86 19.39
N SER A 185 -12.24 41.40 20.48
CA SER A 185 -12.50 41.88 21.83
C SER A 185 -12.26 43.38 21.99
N TYR A 186 -11.08 43.86 21.52
CA TYR A 186 -10.77 45.29 21.61
C TYR A 186 -11.62 46.13 20.67
N THR A 187 -12.01 45.62 19.52
CA THR A 187 -12.95 46.29 18.61
C THR A 187 -14.32 46.43 19.27
N GLU A 188 -14.84 45.37 19.89
CA GLU A 188 -16.10 45.40 20.63
C GLU A 188 -16.03 46.39 21.78
N THR A 189 -14.93 46.42 22.56
CA THR A 189 -14.77 47.35 23.67
C THR A 189 -14.76 48.82 23.21
N LEU A 190 -14.14 49.11 22.07
CA LEU A 190 -14.18 50.44 21.45
C LEU A 190 -15.59 50.81 21.03
N MET A 191 -16.36 49.88 20.47
CA MET A 191 -17.76 50.13 20.06
C MET A 191 -18.71 50.38 21.26
N TYR A 192 -18.42 49.76 22.43
CA TYR A 192 -19.23 49.89 23.64
C TYR A 192 -18.88 51.08 24.54
N GLY A 193 -18.08 52.02 24.07
CA GLY A 193 -17.89 53.29 24.75
C GLY A 193 -16.43 53.71 24.99
N ALA A 194 -15.42 52.82 24.83
CA ALA A 194 -14.03 53.19 25.06
C ALA A 194 -13.51 54.24 24.05
N LEU A 195 -14.24 54.54 22.98
CA LEU A 195 -13.94 55.63 22.04
C LEU A 195 -14.03 57.04 22.67
N GLU A 196 -14.75 57.20 23.77
CA GLU A 196 -14.90 58.46 24.46
C GLU A 196 -13.63 58.86 25.23
N GLU A 197 -12.80 57.85 25.61
CA GLU A 197 -11.51 58.07 26.29
C GLU A 197 -10.36 57.94 25.27
N LYS A 198 -9.90 59.06 24.76
CA LYS A 198 -8.94 59.14 23.65
C LYS A 198 -7.66 58.33 23.87
N ASP A 199 -7.11 58.34 25.09
CA ASP A 199 -5.86 57.63 25.39
C ASP A 199 -6.08 56.11 25.41
N VAL A 200 -7.17 55.65 26.02
CA VAL A 200 -7.62 54.24 26.04
C VAL A 200 -7.91 53.75 24.62
N ALA A 201 -8.62 54.54 23.82
CA ALA A 201 -8.95 54.23 22.46
C ALA A 201 -7.69 54.06 21.60
N MET A 202 -6.67 54.89 21.79
CA MET A 202 -5.40 54.83 21.09
C MET A 202 -4.63 53.59 21.46
N ASP A 203 -4.60 53.17 22.73
CA ASP A 203 -3.97 51.95 23.18
C ASP A 203 -4.60 50.70 22.56
N PHE A 204 -5.94 50.65 22.51
CA PHE A 204 -6.67 49.53 21.92
C PHE A 204 -6.45 49.45 20.39
N LEU A 205 -6.44 50.59 19.70
CA LEU A 205 -6.11 50.64 18.27
C LEU A 205 -4.65 50.15 18.00
N ASN A 206 -3.72 50.50 18.86
CA ASN A 206 -2.31 50.01 18.74
C ASN A 206 -2.24 48.48 18.91
N ILE A 207 -2.98 47.91 19.87
CA ILE A 207 -3.06 46.46 20.06
C ILE A 207 -3.64 45.78 18.81
N ILE A 208 -4.77 46.30 18.30
CA ILE A 208 -5.40 45.79 17.08
C ILE A 208 -4.44 45.83 15.90
N ASN A 209 -3.72 46.93 15.73
CA ASN A 209 -2.74 47.09 14.66
C ASN A 209 -1.60 46.07 14.79
N THR A 210 -1.06 45.88 15.99
CA THR A 210 0.02 44.91 16.26
C THR A 210 -0.43 43.49 15.97
N GLU A 211 -1.61 43.07 16.37
CA GLU A 211 -2.16 41.76 16.10
C GLU A 211 -2.43 41.52 14.59
N THR A 212 -2.83 42.57 13.88
CA THR A 212 -3.03 42.52 12.42
C THR A 212 -1.73 42.35 11.69
N ASP A 213 -0.66 43.04 12.12
CA ASP A 213 0.69 42.86 11.58
C ASP A 213 1.19 41.44 11.84
N ARG A 214 1.00 40.92 13.05
CA ARG A 214 1.33 39.54 13.42
C ARG A 214 0.62 38.53 12.50
N MET A 215 -0.67 38.70 12.25
CA MET A 215 -1.41 37.84 11.30
C MET A 215 -0.85 37.91 9.88
N SER A 216 -0.47 39.12 9.44
CA SER A 216 0.11 39.32 8.10
C SER A 216 1.46 38.60 7.94
N PHE A 217 2.28 38.55 9.00
CA PHE A 217 3.52 37.74 9.02
C PHE A 217 3.22 36.26 8.95
N LEU A 218 2.27 35.74 9.78
CA LEU A 218 1.85 34.34 9.75
C LEU A 218 1.40 33.90 8.36
N VAL A 219 0.55 34.68 7.71
CA VAL A 219 0.08 34.40 6.35
C VAL A 219 1.25 34.36 5.35
N ARG A 220 2.19 35.29 5.47
CA ARG A 220 3.38 35.34 4.60
C ARG A 220 4.24 34.10 4.76
N ASP A 221 4.49 33.68 6.00
CA ASP A 221 5.28 32.49 6.32
C ASP A 221 4.61 31.22 5.80
N LEU A 222 3.28 31.09 5.94
CA LEU A 222 2.50 29.99 5.39
C LEU A 222 2.57 29.91 3.86
N LEU A 223 2.47 31.07 3.19
CA LEU A 223 2.60 31.15 1.73
C LEU A 223 4.02 30.78 1.26
N GLN A 224 5.03 31.17 2.04
CA GLN A 224 6.43 30.81 1.76
C GLN A 224 6.65 29.31 1.91
N LEU A 225 6.15 28.67 2.98
CA LEU A 225 6.18 27.22 3.17
C LEU A 225 5.49 26.49 2.02
N SER A 226 4.28 26.92 1.63
CA SER A 226 3.56 26.34 0.50
C SER A 226 4.33 26.40 -0.83
N ARG A 227 5.12 27.49 -1.05
CA ARG A 227 5.97 27.61 -2.24
C ARG A 227 7.17 26.66 -2.18
N PHE A 228 7.74 26.40 -1.00
CA PHE A 228 8.80 25.43 -0.81
C PHE A 228 8.32 24.00 -1.14
N ASP A 229 7.14 23.61 -0.63
CA ASP A 229 6.55 22.29 -0.86
C ASP A 229 6.28 22.04 -2.36
N ASN A 230 5.86 23.07 -3.09
CA ASN A 230 5.57 23.00 -4.52
C ASN A 230 6.83 23.11 -5.40
N ARG A 231 8.06 23.10 -4.85
CA ARG A 231 9.33 23.25 -5.57
C ARG A 231 9.40 24.49 -6.48
N GLN A 232 8.63 25.53 -6.17
CA GLN A 232 8.58 26.77 -6.96
C GLN A 232 9.67 27.78 -6.52
N VAL A 233 10.48 27.43 -5.54
CA VAL A 233 11.56 28.30 -5.05
C VAL A 233 12.82 28.05 -5.86
N GLN A 234 13.26 29.06 -6.59
CA GLN A 234 14.59 29.08 -7.22
C GLN A 234 15.62 29.54 -6.17
N PHE A 235 16.50 28.64 -5.78
CA PHE A 235 17.61 28.98 -4.89
C PHE A 235 18.71 29.72 -5.69
N SER A 236 18.99 30.94 -5.29
CA SER A 236 20.15 31.68 -5.80
C SER A 236 21.32 31.53 -4.82
N TYR A 237 22.30 30.72 -5.18
CA TYR A 237 23.52 30.54 -4.35
C TYR A 237 24.48 31.66 -4.63
N LYS A 238 24.87 32.45 -3.58
CA LYS A 238 25.95 33.44 -3.64
C LYS A 238 27.08 33.00 -2.71
N LYS A 239 28.32 33.18 -3.17
CA LYS A 239 29.47 33.02 -2.29
C LYS A 239 29.49 34.22 -1.31
N VAL A 240 29.45 33.92 -0.02
CA VAL A 240 29.53 34.91 1.06
C VAL A 240 30.81 34.63 1.85
N PHE A 241 31.60 35.64 2.10
CA PHE A 241 32.77 35.52 2.96
C PHE A 241 32.32 35.64 4.42
N ILE A 242 32.55 34.56 5.21
CA ILE A 242 32.11 34.48 6.61
C ILE A 242 32.67 35.64 7.45
N ASN A 243 33.84 36.19 7.09
CA ASN A 243 34.46 37.32 7.79
C ASN A 243 33.68 38.65 7.68
N GLU A 244 32.66 38.74 6.85
CA GLU A 244 31.78 39.93 6.75
C GLU A 244 30.59 39.87 7.72
N PHE A 245 30.44 38.77 8.49
CA PHE A 245 29.36 38.54 9.42
C PHE A 245 29.78 38.43 10.89
N ILE A 246 31.09 38.56 11.15
CA ILE A 246 31.67 38.65 12.49
C ILE A 246 32.16 40.10 12.70
#